data_b612055c9e1776f2c4946f6c182ba96d
#
_entry.id   b612055c9e1776f2c4946f6c182ba96d
#
_cell.length_a   1.000
_cell.length_b   1.000
_cell.length_c   1.000
_cell.angle_alpha   90.00
_cell.angle_beta   90.00
_cell.angle_gamma   90.00
#
_symmetry.space_group_name_H-M   'P 1'
#
loop_
_entity.id
_entity.type
_entity.pdbx_description
1 polymer ?
#
loop_
_entity_poly.entity_id
_entity_poly.type
_entity_poly.pdbx_seq_one_letter_code
_entity_poly.pdbx_strand_id
1 'polypeptide(L)'
;MGAIDELLHQPPYATQPGQYGGLLRAAVREAISYHCEHCPVFERWYVKQGLDPEAEIQDLGQVPFLPVSIFKRMDLKSVGEEDVVRVLKSSATSSQIPSRVVLDRVTRDRQMRCLGALLSALMGPARRPFIVLDAAPAPGSSLELSARVAGMRGYLMMATETHYALEARAGELHLDVGKLESILAALQEPVCLIGYTYVLHQHVLTPLARAGRRVRLPGGSMVMHFGGWKRLERRSVDRAKLNAEVAEVFEMAEPCVRDVYGFTEHLGIIYPDDGQGVRLAPAYAEVIVRDPVTLKPLPPGVPGLLEFITPLPTSYPGIALLLDDMGQIISRDEGKDGLYGARFEVLGRALGTDIRGCGDTLPEQIYHVQASQTGL
;
A
#
# COMPACT_ATOMS: atom_id res chain seq x y z
N MET A 1 24.44 -9.03 10.68
CA MET A 1 23.11 -8.45 10.40
C MET A 1 23.16 -7.98 8.97
N GLY A 2 22.24 -8.44 8.11
CA GLY A 2 22.23 -8.03 6.70
C GLY A 2 21.78 -6.57 6.53
N ALA A 3 21.99 -6.01 5.34
CA ALA A 3 21.62 -4.63 5.03
C ALA A 3 20.09 -4.40 5.15
N ILE A 4 19.29 -5.42 4.84
CA ILE A 4 17.83 -5.35 5.01
C ILE A 4 17.49 -5.17 6.49
N ASP A 5 18.05 -5.99 7.36
CA ASP A 5 17.75 -5.91 8.80
C ASP A 5 18.27 -4.60 9.40
N GLU A 6 19.42 -4.10 8.96
CA GLU A 6 19.94 -2.80 9.36
C GLU A 6 19.01 -1.66 8.93
N LEU A 7 18.51 -1.68 7.68
CA LEU A 7 17.55 -0.71 7.16
C LEU A 7 16.27 -0.69 7.99
N LEU A 8 15.76 -1.85 8.39
CA LEU A 8 14.54 -1.99 9.18
C LEU A 8 14.67 -1.49 10.63
N HIS A 9 15.89 -1.24 11.11
CA HIS A 9 16.12 -0.61 12.40
C HIS A 9 16.21 0.91 12.33
N GLN A 10 16.24 1.48 11.12
CA GLN A 10 16.26 2.93 10.95
C GLN A 10 14.87 3.55 11.18
N PRO A 11 14.81 4.82 11.57
CA PRO A 11 13.57 5.59 11.53
C PRO A 11 12.93 5.53 10.14
N PRO A 12 11.57 5.53 10.06
CA PRO A 12 10.88 5.38 8.78
C PRO A 12 11.10 6.53 7.80
N TYR A 13 11.51 7.71 8.29
CA TYR A 13 11.78 8.86 7.44
C TYR A 13 13.15 9.45 7.72
N ALA A 14 13.85 9.83 6.65
CA ALA A 14 15.14 10.49 6.73
C ALA A 14 15.01 11.94 7.23
N THR A 15 15.97 12.38 8.03
CA THR A 15 16.08 13.75 8.54
C THR A 15 17.25 14.53 7.91
N GLN A 16 17.95 13.88 6.97
CA GLN A 16 19.02 14.46 6.18
C GLN A 16 18.93 13.98 4.72
N PRO A 17 19.37 14.78 3.75
CA PRO A 17 19.37 14.38 2.34
C PRO A 17 20.18 13.10 2.12
N GLY A 18 19.63 12.15 1.36
CA GLY A 18 20.33 10.91 0.98
C GLY A 18 20.69 9.98 2.15
N GLN A 19 20.21 10.25 3.37
CA GLN A 19 20.62 9.57 4.61
C GLN A 19 20.61 8.04 4.52
N TYR A 20 19.60 7.45 3.89
CA TYR A 20 19.45 6.00 3.79
C TYR A 20 19.68 5.44 2.39
N GLY A 21 20.01 6.29 1.40
CA GLY A 21 20.13 5.87 0.01
C GLY A 21 21.16 4.77 -0.23
N GLY A 22 22.32 4.84 0.42
CA GLY A 22 23.35 3.80 0.36
C GLY A 22 22.90 2.48 0.97
N LEU A 23 22.26 2.56 2.15
CA LEU A 23 21.75 1.39 2.85
C LEU A 23 20.58 0.73 2.11
N LEU A 24 19.68 1.52 1.53
CA LEU A 24 18.57 1.00 0.71
C LEU A 24 19.11 0.27 -0.53
N ARG A 25 20.11 0.82 -1.24
CA ARG A 25 20.73 0.14 -2.39
C ARG A 25 21.38 -1.18 -1.98
N ALA A 26 22.11 -1.20 -0.86
CA ALA A 26 22.70 -2.43 -0.33
C ALA A 26 21.64 -3.48 0.05
N ALA A 27 20.55 -3.06 0.68
CA ALA A 27 19.42 -3.93 1.03
C ALA A 27 18.68 -4.47 -0.20
N VAL A 28 18.47 -3.65 -1.23
CA VAL A 28 17.88 -4.09 -2.51
C VAL A 28 18.78 -5.11 -3.20
N ARG A 29 20.10 -4.89 -3.22
CA ARG A 29 21.05 -5.88 -3.75
C ARG A 29 20.96 -7.21 -2.99
N GLU A 30 20.99 -7.17 -1.65
CA GLU A 30 20.84 -8.36 -0.80
C GLU A 30 19.53 -9.12 -1.14
N ALA A 31 18.42 -8.41 -1.34
CA ALA A 31 17.15 -9.01 -1.73
C ALA A 31 17.21 -9.64 -3.14
N ILE A 32 17.83 -8.97 -4.12
CA ILE A 32 17.99 -9.49 -5.47
C ILE A 32 18.80 -10.78 -5.44
N SER A 33 19.97 -10.78 -4.80
CA SER A 33 20.82 -11.97 -4.66
C SER A 33 20.05 -13.12 -4.03
N TYR A 34 19.35 -12.87 -2.91
CA TYR A 34 18.50 -13.86 -2.25
C TYR A 34 17.45 -14.45 -3.18
N HIS A 35 16.71 -13.63 -3.92
CA HIS A 35 15.65 -14.10 -4.81
C HIS A 35 16.20 -14.82 -6.06
N CYS A 36 17.38 -14.45 -6.56
CA CYS A 36 18.05 -15.20 -7.61
C CYS A 36 18.47 -16.59 -7.12
N GLU A 37 18.93 -16.72 -5.88
CA GLU A 37 19.29 -18.02 -5.31
C GLU A 37 18.07 -18.92 -5.05
N HIS A 38 16.92 -18.34 -4.63
CA HIS A 38 15.77 -19.11 -4.12
C HIS A 38 14.57 -19.17 -5.08
N CYS A 39 14.57 -18.41 -6.18
CA CYS A 39 13.51 -18.42 -7.20
C CYS A 39 14.10 -18.59 -8.60
N PRO A 40 14.24 -19.82 -9.11
CA PRO A 40 14.88 -20.07 -10.42
C PRO A 40 14.24 -19.35 -11.61
N VAL A 41 12.94 -19.02 -11.51
CA VAL A 41 12.23 -18.25 -12.54
C VAL A 41 12.71 -16.79 -12.52
N PHE A 42 12.85 -16.21 -11.34
CA PHE A 42 13.34 -14.85 -11.16
C PHE A 42 14.81 -14.73 -11.57
N GLU A 43 15.65 -15.67 -11.14
CA GLU A 43 17.07 -15.72 -11.52
C GLU A 43 17.25 -15.67 -13.04
N ARG A 44 16.63 -16.62 -13.77
CA ARG A 44 16.75 -16.69 -15.24
C ARG A 44 16.25 -15.41 -15.91
N TRP A 45 15.17 -14.83 -15.41
CA TRP A 45 14.67 -13.56 -15.92
C TRP A 45 15.66 -12.42 -15.66
N TYR A 46 16.23 -12.34 -14.46
CA TYR A 46 17.17 -11.29 -14.05
C TYR A 46 18.46 -11.36 -14.85
N VAL A 47 19.08 -12.55 -14.93
CA VAL A 47 20.31 -12.78 -15.67
C VAL A 47 20.12 -12.55 -17.18
N LYS A 48 18.95 -12.87 -17.73
CA LYS A 48 18.62 -12.59 -19.15
C LYS A 48 18.61 -11.09 -19.48
N GLN A 49 18.44 -10.21 -18.49
CA GLN A 49 18.61 -8.77 -18.68
C GLN A 49 20.09 -8.34 -18.80
N GLY A 50 21.03 -9.27 -18.71
CA GLY A 50 22.48 -9.01 -18.74
C GLY A 50 23.03 -8.48 -17.43
N LEU A 51 22.34 -8.71 -16.32
CA LEU A 51 22.69 -8.19 -14.99
C LEU A 51 23.29 -9.28 -14.10
N ASP A 52 24.24 -8.88 -13.28
CA ASP A 52 24.82 -9.71 -12.25
C ASP A 52 24.09 -9.45 -10.91
N PRO A 53 23.49 -10.49 -10.27
CA PRO A 53 22.82 -10.35 -8.98
C PRO A 53 23.70 -9.81 -7.85
N GLU A 54 25.02 -10.02 -7.95
CA GLU A 54 25.99 -9.58 -6.96
C GLU A 54 26.58 -8.18 -7.23
N ALA A 55 26.25 -7.58 -8.40
CA ALA A 55 26.75 -6.26 -8.75
C ALA A 55 26.24 -5.17 -7.80
N GLU A 56 27.08 -4.17 -7.54
CA GLU A 56 26.67 -3.00 -6.78
C GLU A 56 25.62 -2.18 -7.53
N ILE A 57 24.55 -1.80 -6.83
CA ILE A 57 23.51 -0.92 -7.36
C ILE A 57 23.90 0.53 -7.13
N GLN A 58 24.22 1.25 -8.19
CA GLN A 58 24.55 2.67 -8.13
C GLN A 58 23.27 3.55 -8.20
N ASP A 59 22.31 3.12 -8.98
CA ASP A 59 21.05 3.84 -9.22
C ASP A 59 19.87 2.84 -9.19
N LEU A 60 18.92 3.07 -8.28
CA LEU A 60 17.71 2.25 -8.16
C LEU A 60 16.82 2.35 -9.42
N GLY A 61 16.91 3.43 -10.18
CA GLY A 61 16.22 3.58 -11.45
C GLY A 61 16.62 2.59 -12.55
N GLN A 62 17.76 1.92 -12.37
CA GLN A 62 18.27 0.90 -13.28
C GLN A 62 17.94 -0.53 -12.82
N VAL A 63 17.37 -0.70 -11.63
CA VAL A 63 16.92 -2.01 -11.16
C VAL A 63 15.78 -2.49 -12.07
N PRO A 64 15.87 -3.72 -12.63
CA PRO A 64 14.78 -4.26 -13.45
C PRO A 64 13.56 -4.55 -12.57
N PHE A 65 12.40 -4.26 -13.10
CA PHE A 65 11.13 -4.38 -12.40
C PHE A 65 10.23 -5.44 -13.01
N LEU A 66 9.37 -6.02 -12.17
CA LEU A 66 8.28 -6.88 -12.61
C LEU A 66 6.99 -6.05 -12.72
N PRO A 67 6.15 -6.26 -13.75
CA PRO A 67 4.81 -5.72 -13.74
C PRO A 67 4.01 -6.40 -12.62
N VAL A 68 3.28 -5.62 -11.83
CA VAL A 68 2.49 -6.16 -10.70
C VAL A 68 1.49 -7.24 -11.14
N SER A 69 1.03 -7.18 -12.39
CA SER A 69 0.13 -8.16 -12.98
C SER A 69 0.72 -9.57 -13.09
N ILE A 70 2.05 -9.74 -12.95
CA ILE A 70 2.71 -11.04 -12.98
C ILE A 70 2.18 -11.98 -11.89
N PHE A 71 1.87 -11.44 -10.70
CA PHE A 71 1.32 -12.20 -9.57
C PHE A 71 -0.14 -12.66 -9.76
N LYS A 72 -0.79 -12.26 -10.85
CA LYS A 72 -2.08 -12.80 -11.30
C LYS A 72 -1.91 -14.02 -12.17
N ARG A 73 -0.75 -14.16 -12.82
CA ARG A 73 -0.49 -15.15 -13.86
C ARG A 73 0.48 -16.24 -13.42
N MET A 74 1.38 -15.93 -12.48
CA MET A 74 2.44 -16.80 -12.02
C MET A 74 2.51 -16.87 -10.51
N ASP A 75 2.77 -18.06 -9.99
CA ASP A 75 3.04 -18.31 -8.57
C ASP A 75 4.56 -18.15 -8.33
N LEU A 76 5.02 -16.90 -8.27
CA LEU A 76 6.41 -16.58 -8.00
C LEU A 76 6.65 -16.64 -6.50
N LYS A 77 7.48 -17.60 -6.06
CA LYS A 77 7.85 -17.76 -4.66
C LYS A 77 9.32 -18.14 -4.53
N SER A 78 9.92 -17.70 -3.43
CA SER A 78 11.32 -17.93 -3.06
C SER A 78 11.45 -18.75 -1.77
N VAL A 79 10.38 -19.42 -1.36
CA VAL A 79 10.32 -20.29 -0.17
C VAL A 79 9.59 -21.57 -0.49
N GLY A 80 9.85 -22.63 0.28
CA GLY A 80 9.11 -23.89 0.20
C GLY A 80 7.65 -23.75 0.66
N GLU A 81 6.81 -24.73 0.28
CA GLU A 81 5.39 -24.74 0.69
C GLU A 81 5.26 -24.85 2.22
N GLU A 82 6.19 -25.53 2.87
CA GLU A 82 6.26 -25.72 4.34
C GLU A 82 6.49 -24.42 5.10
N ASP A 83 7.14 -23.44 4.47
CA ASP A 83 7.44 -22.14 5.07
C ASP A 83 6.32 -21.11 4.87
N VAL A 84 5.34 -21.42 4.00
CA VAL A 84 4.21 -20.53 3.72
C VAL A 84 3.25 -20.50 4.90
N VAL A 85 3.25 -19.36 5.63
CA VAL A 85 2.34 -19.14 6.76
C VAL A 85 1.02 -18.52 6.32
N ARG A 86 0.98 -17.85 5.16
CA ARG A 86 -0.23 -17.20 4.65
C ARG A 86 -0.16 -16.96 3.15
N VAL A 87 -1.31 -17.07 2.50
CA VAL A 87 -1.50 -16.63 1.11
C VAL A 87 -2.39 -15.40 1.11
N LEU A 88 -1.93 -14.34 0.48
CA LEU A 88 -2.68 -13.11 0.30
C LEU A 88 -3.22 -13.05 -1.12
N LYS A 89 -4.44 -12.52 -1.26
CA LYS A 89 -5.08 -12.29 -2.54
C LYS A 89 -5.49 -10.82 -2.62
N SER A 90 -5.19 -10.17 -3.75
CA SER A 90 -5.69 -8.83 -3.99
C SER A 90 -7.21 -8.84 -4.17
N SER A 91 -7.86 -7.70 -3.92
CA SER A 91 -9.28 -7.53 -4.22
C SER A 91 -9.48 -7.52 -5.74
N ALA A 92 -10.02 -8.61 -6.29
CA ALA A 92 -10.40 -8.68 -7.70
C ALA A 92 -11.86 -8.24 -7.88
N THR A 93 -12.15 -7.57 -9.01
CA THR A 93 -13.52 -7.47 -9.51
C THR A 93 -13.95 -8.84 -10.03
N SER A 94 -15.26 -9.12 -10.09
CA SER A 94 -15.82 -10.44 -10.44
C SER A 94 -15.35 -11.04 -11.78
N SER A 95 -14.67 -10.25 -12.63
CA SER A 95 -14.14 -10.66 -13.92
C SER A 95 -12.59 -10.73 -13.96
N GLN A 96 -11.90 -10.43 -12.87
CA GLN A 96 -10.44 -10.39 -12.84
C GLN A 96 -9.87 -11.48 -11.92
N ILE A 97 -8.75 -12.06 -12.34
CA ILE A 97 -7.97 -12.98 -11.50
C ILE A 97 -7.27 -12.13 -10.42
N PRO A 98 -7.44 -12.45 -9.11
CA PRO A 98 -6.72 -11.75 -8.05
C PRO A 98 -5.22 -12.06 -8.12
N SER A 99 -4.37 -11.10 -7.82
CA SER A 99 -2.96 -11.38 -7.54
C SER A 99 -2.85 -12.29 -6.33
N ARG A 100 -1.85 -13.14 -6.35
CA ARG A 100 -1.57 -14.08 -5.28
C ARG A 100 -0.10 -13.94 -4.86
N VAL A 101 0.12 -13.61 -3.59
CA VAL A 101 1.45 -13.60 -2.98
C VAL A 101 1.45 -14.45 -1.73
N VAL A 102 2.55 -15.17 -1.52
CA VAL A 102 2.75 -16.01 -0.34
C VAL A 102 3.55 -15.24 0.70
N LEU A 103 3.27 -15.48 1.97
CA LEU A 103 4.05 -14.94 3.08
C LEU A 103 4.68 -16.08 3.86
N ASP A 104 5.97 -15.97 4.10
CA ASP A 104 6.68 -16.68 5.13
C ASP A 104 6.69 -15.90 6.45
N ARG A 105 7.28 -16.46 7.48
CA ARG A 105 7.38 -15.80 8.78
C ARG A 105 8.24 -14.54 8.70
N VAL A 106 9.36 -14.58 7.98
CA VAL A 106 10.31 -13.47 7.87
C VAL A 106 9.66 -12.27 7.17
N THR A 107 9.04 -12.48 6.01
CA THR A 107 8.32 -11.42 5.29
C THR A 107 7.23 -10.80 6.17
N ARG A 108 6.41 -11.64 6.82
CA ARG A 108 5.36 -11.16 7.72
C ARG A 108 5.92 -10.28 8.85
N ASP A 109 6.98 -10.71 9.50
CA ASP A 109 7.54 -10.01 10.66
C ASP A 109 8.20 -8.70 10.21
N ARG A 110 8.88 -8.65 9.05
CA ARG A 110 9.38 -7.43 8.42
C ARG A 110 8.25 -6.46 8.08
N GLN A 111 7.18 -6.96 7.45
CA GLN A 111 6.00 -6.15 7.11
C GLN A 111 5.36 -5.54 8.36
N MET A 112 5.18 -6.31 9.42
CA MET A 112 4.59 -5.82 10.67
C MET A 112 5.48 -4.77 11.35
N ARG A 113 6.81 -4.95 11.33
CA ARG A 113 7.75 -3.98 11.86
C ARG A 113 7.68 -2.64 11.11
N CYS A 114 7.73 -2.68 9.77
CA CYS A 114 7.62 -1.47 8.95
C CYS A 114 6.31 -0.75 9.15
N LEU A 115 5.20 -1.48 9.09
CA LEU A 115 3.87 -0.92 9.30
C LEU A 115 3.75 -0.25 10.67
N GLY A 116 4.26 -0.91 11.73
CA GLY A 116 4.26 -0.34 13.07
C GLY A 116 5.07 0.95 13.18
N ALA A 117 6.25 1.01 12.56
CA ALA A 117 7.09 2.19 12.54
C ALA A 117 6.40 3.35 11.77
N LEU A 118 5.80 3.07 10.61
CA LEU A 118 5.09 4.06 9.80
C LEU A 118 3.83 4.58 10.51
N LEU A 119 3.05 3.71 11.13
CA LEU A 119 1.88 4.11 11.91
C LEU A 119 2.27 4.95 13.14
N SER A 120 3.36 4.57 13.83
CA SER A 120 3.89 5.35 14.96
C SER A 120 4.40 6.72 14.52
N ALA A 121 5.01 6.84 13.34
CA ALA A 121 5.41 8.13 12.78
C ALA A 121 4.21 8.99 12.38
N LEU A 122 3.12 8.37 11.90
CA LEU A 122 1.91 9.06 11.47
C LEU A 122 1.07 9.59 12.63
N MET A 123 0.85 8.77 13.66
CA MET A 123 -0.10 9.08 14.76
C MET A 123 0.57 9.21 16.13
N GLY A 124 1.88 9.12 16.21
CA GLY A 124 2.60 8.98 17.50
C GLY A 124 2.68 7.52 17.97
N PRO A 125 3.57 7.22 18.93
CA PRO A 125 3.84 5.87 19.40
C PRO A 125 2.76 5.30 20.31
N ALA A 126 1.90 6.14 20.86
CA ALA A 126 0.84 5.72 21.78
C ALA A 126 -0.30 5.02 21.01
N ARG A 127 -0.71 3.87 21.52
CA ARG A 127 -1.91 3.19 21.03
C ARG A 127 -3.15 3.99 21.39
N ARG A 128 -4.23 3.83 20.61
CA ARG A 128 -5.49 4.55 20.80
C ARG A 128 -6.68 3.69 20.37
N PRO A 129 -7.93 4.03 20.77
CA PRO A 129 -9.11 3.34 20.28
C PRO A 129 -9.26 3.50 18.77
N PHE A 130 -9.64 2.42 18.08
CA PHE A 130 -9.94 2.41 16.67
C PHE A 130 -11.43 2.20 16.43
N ILE A 131 -12.02 3.03 15.57
CA ILE A 131 -13.38 2.89 15.07
C ILE A 131 -13.29 2.47 13.61
N VAL A 132 -13.57 1.19 13.35
CA VAL A 132 -13.58 0.63 12.00
C VAL A 132 -14.89 1.01 11.31
N LEU A 133 -14.77 1.69 10.17
CA LEU A 133 -15.88 2.09 9.33
C LEU A 133 -16.30 0.93 8.44
N ASP A 134 -16.72 -0.15 9.06
CA ASP A 134 -17.28 -1.36 8.45
C ASP A 134 -18.14 -2.08 9.49
N ALA A 135 -18.79 -3.18 9.08
CA ALA A 135 -19.49 -4.08 10.00
C ALA A 135 -18.51 -5.04 10.67
N ALA A 136 -18.78 -5.43 11.90
CA ALA A 136 -18.02 -6.46 12.58
C ALA A 136 -18.12 -7.79 11.83
N PRO A 137 -16.99 -8.50 11.59
CA PRO A 137 -17.04 -9.83 11.00
C PRO A 137 -17.68 -10.80 12.00
N ALA A 138 -18.67 -11.57 11.51
CA ALA A 138 -19.34 -12.61 12.28
C ALA A 138 -19.24 -13.95 11.53
N PRO A 139 -19.44 -15.08 12.21
CA PRO A 139 -19.59 -16.37 11.54
C PRO A 139 -20.63 -16.27 10.41
N GLY A 140 -20.27 -16.70 9.19
CA GLY A 140 -21.15 -16.58 8.02
C GLY A 140 -21.16 -15.21 7.33
N SER A 141 -20.32 -14.26 7.73
CA SER A 141 -20.13 -12.99 7.00
C SER A 141 -19.75 -13.24 5.55
N SER A 142 -20.17 -12.32 4.65
CA SER A 142 -19.82 -12.39 3.24
C SER A 142 -18.30 -12.40 3.04
N LEU A 143 -17.86 -13.03 1.96
CA LEU A 143 -16.42 -13.09 1.62
C LEU A 143 -15.83 -11.68 1.44
N GLU A 144 -16.64 -10.75 0.90
CA GLU A 144 -16.24 -9.35 0.70
C GLU A 144 -16.02 -8.62 2.02
N LEU A 145 -16.94 -8.75 2.99
CA LEU A 145 -16.78 -8.18 4.33
C LEU A 145 -15.52 -8.72 5.01
N SER A 146 -15.32 -10.06 4.94
CA SER A 146 -14.14 -10.69 5.51
C SER A 146 -12.84 -10.20 4.89
N ALA A 147 -12.82 -9.95 3.56
CA ALA A 147 -11.66 -9.43 2.86
C ALA A 147 -11.37 -7.96 3.23
N ARG A 148 -12.42 -7.11 3.37
CA ARG A 148 -12.24 -5.72 3.79
C ARG A 148 -11.64 -5.63 5.18
N VAL A 149 -12.22 -6.34 6.14
CA VAL A 149 -11.73 -6.36 7.52
C VAL A 149 -10.31 -6.96 7.60
N ALA A 150 -10.02 -7.99 6.80
CA ALA A 150 -8.68 -8.56 6.74
C ALA A 150 -7.63 -7.55 6.26
N GLY A 151 -7.96 -6.67 5.30
CA GLY A 151 -7.09 -5.59 4.84
C GLY A 151 -6.78 -4.55 5.92
N MET A 152 -7.68 -4.36 6.89
CA MET A 152 -7.49 -3.40 7.98
C MET A 152 -6.73 -3.97 9.19
N ARG A 153 -6.62 -5.29 9.32
CA ARG A 153 -6.04 -5.94 10.51
C ARG A 153 -4.63 -5.46 10.88
N GLY A 154 -3.80 -5.18 9.88
CA GLY A 154 -2.45 -4.69 10.14
C GLY A 154 -2.44 -3.36 10.89
N TYR A 155 -3.36 -2.47 10.57
CA TYR A 155 -3.48 -1.16 11.23
C TYR A 155 -3.93 -1.27 12.68
N LEU A 156 -4.74 -2.29 13.01
CA LEU A 156 -5.27 -2.52 14.36
C LEU A 156 -4.19 -2.95 15.36
N MET A 157 -2.93 -3.13 14.94
CA MET A 157 -1.82 -3.32 15.88
C MET A 157 -1.61 -2.10 16.79
N MET A 158 -2.05 -0.91 16.34
CA MET A 158 -2.02 0.34 17.13
C MET A 158 -3.31 0.57 17.93
N ALA A 159 -4.25 -0.37 17.92
CA ALA A 159 -5.49 -0.24 18.68
C ALA A 159 -5.31 -0.66 20.14
N THR A 160 -5.84 0.15 21.07
CA THR A 160 -6.11 -0.25 22.45
C THR A 160 -7.37 -1.10 22.52
N GLU A 161 -8.40 -0.69 21.77
CA GLU A 161 -9.66 -1.38 21.58
C GLU A 161 -10.21 -1.09 20.19
N THR A 162 -11.13 -1.92 19.70
CA THR A 162 -11.67 -1.84 18.34
C THR A 162 -13.18 -1.86 18.39
N HIS A 163 -13.79 -0.81 17.83
CA HIS A 163 -15.24 -0.68 17.63
C HIS A 163 -15.58 -0.73 16.13
N TYR A 164 -16.81 -1.14 15.82
CA TYR A 164 -17.31 -1.17 14.46
C TYR A 164 -18.55 -0.26 14.37
N ALA A 165 -18.49 0.73 13.46
CA ALA A 165 -19.52 1.77 13.33
C ALA A 165 -20.69 1.37 12.46
N LEU A 166 -20.55 0.34 11.60
CA LEU A 166 -21.57 -0.07 10.66
C LEU A 166 -22.15 -1.45 11.03
N GLU A 167 -23.32 -1.71 10.51
CA GLU A 167 -23.98 -3.01 10.57
C GLU A 167 -24.27 -3.52 9.15
N ALA A 168 -24.09 -4.81 8.92
CA ALA A 168 -24.49 -5.46 7.69
C ALA A 168 -25.94 -5.95 7.80
N ARG A 169 -26.85 -5.38 7.01
CA ARG A 169 -28.27 -5.78 6.93
C ARG A 169 -28.62 -6.07 5.48
N ALA A 170 -29.11 -7.26 5.20
CA ALA A 170 -29.49 -7.70 3.84
C ALA A 170 -28.38 -7.46 2.78
N GLY A 171 -27.11 -7.58 3.17
CA GLY A 171 -25.96 -7.38 2.27
C GLY A 171 -25.51 -5.93 2.08
N GLU A 172 -26.19 -4.97 2.68
CA GLU A 172 -25.82 -3.56 2.67
C GLU A 172 -25.26 -3.09 4.02
N LEU A 173 -24.40 -2.06 3.96
CA LEU A 173 -23.81 -1.43 5.16
C LEU A 173 -24.69 -0.26 5.60
N HIS A 174 -25.05 -0.24 6.87
CA HIS A 174 -25.86 0.81 7.49
C HIS A 174 -25.11 1.43 8.67
N LEU A 175 -25.04 2.76 8.71
CA LEU A 175 -24.53 3.49 9.85
C LEU A 175 -25.57 3.53 10.98
N ASP A 176 -25.18 3.06 12.14
CA ASP A 176 -25.89 3.33 13.38
C ASP A 176 -25.31 4.56 14.05
N VAL A 177 -25.94 5.72 13.81
CA VAL A 177 -25.48 7.00 14.33
C VAL A 177 -25.49 7.03 15.86
N GLY A 178 -26.55 6.47 16.47
CA GLY A 178 -26.66 6.42 17.94
C GLY A 178 -25.57 5.57 18.57
N LYS A 179 -25.21 4.44 17.95
CA LYS A 179 -24.10 3.60 18.37
C LYS A 179 -22.75 4.33 18.24
N LEU A 180 -22.52 5.01 17.10
CA LEU A 180 -21.28 5.78 16.90
C LEU A 180 -21.15 6.89 17.97
N GLU A 181 -22.21 7.64 18.23
CA GLU A 181 -22.23 8.67 19.27
C GLU A 181 -22.01 8.09 20.67
N SER A 182 -22.61 6.94 20.97
CA SER A 182 -22.42 6.26 22.26
C SER A 182 -20.98 5.78 22.45
N ILE A 183 -20.34 5.24 21.40
CA ILE A 183 -18.92 4.87 21.40
C ILE A 183 -18.08 6.11 21.70
N LEU A 184 -18.28 7.20 20.96
CA LEU A 184 -17.50 8.43 21.12
C LEU A 184 -17.72 9.11 22.46
N ALA A 185 -18.92 9.05 23.03
CA ALA A 185 -19.21 9.57 24.34
C ALA A 185 -18.48 8.81 25.47
N ALA A 186 -18.24 7.51 25.27
CA ALA A 186 -17.48 6.70 26.21
C ALA A 186 -15.95 6.92 26.10
N LEU A 187 -15.45 7.33 24.92
CA LEU A 187 -14.04 7.53 24.63
C LEU A 187 -13.65 9.00 24.86
N GLN A 188 -12.79 9.26 25.85
CA GLN A 188 -12.30 10.59 26.17
C GLN A 188 -10.93 10.92 25.57
N GLU A 189 -10.30 9.95 24.94
CA GLU A 189 -8.97 10.03 24.34
C GLU A 189 -9.05 10.13 22.79
N PRO A 190 -7.98 10.58 22.11
CA PRO A 190 -7.94 10.62 20.64
C PRO A 190 -8.24 9.27 20.03
N VAL A 191 -9.11 9.21 19.03
CA VAL A 191 -9.50 8.00 18.32
C VAL A 191 -8.94 7.99 16.89
N CYS A 192 -8.82 6.80 16.29
CA CYS A 192 -8.56 6.66 14.89
C CYS A 192 -9.77 6.00 14.18
N LEU A 193 -10.44 6.75 13.31
CA LEU A 193 -11.43 6.19 12.39
C LEU A 193 -10.69 5.61 11.21
N ILE A 194 -11.01 4.37 10.82
CA ILE A 194 -10.34 3.71 9.70
C ILE A 194 -11.33 2.97 8.80
N GLY A 195 -11.20 3.14 7.48
CA GLY A 195 -12.07 2.46 6.54
C GLY A 195 -11.69 2.65 5.07
N TYR A 196 -12.45 1.99 4.21
CA TYR A 196 -12.30 2.20 2.76
C TYR A 196 -12.94 3.51 2.33
N THR A 197 -12.30 4.22 1.42
CA THR A 197 -12.75 5.53 0.91
C THR A 197 -14.21 5.53 0.48
N TYR A 198 -14.63 4.53 -0.29
CA TYR A 198 -16.02 4.42 -0.75
C TYR A 198 -17.02 4.13 0.39
N VAL A 199 -16.60 3.35 1.42
CA VAL A 199 -17.44 3.06 2.59
C VAL A 199 -17.61 4.33 3.43
N LEU A 200 -16.51 5.03 3.70
CA LEU A 200 -16.53 6.31 4.41
C LEU A 200 -17.51 7.29 3.74
N HIS A 201 -17.38 7.50 2.42
CA HIS A 201 -18.23 8.46 1.72
C HIS A 201 -19.69 8.01 1.66
N GLN A 202 -19.97 6.78 1.19
CA GLN A 202 -21.34 6.36 0.91
C GLN A 202 -22.14 5.93 2.13
N HIS A 203 -21.46 5.27 3.09
CA HIS A 203 -22.14 4.65 4.22
C HIS A 203 -21.96 5.42 5.54
N VAL A 204 -21.11 6.46 5.56
CA VAL A 204 -20.90 7.31 6.75
C VAL A 204 -21.23 8.77 6.44
N LEU A 205 -20.47 9.43 5.55
CA LEU A 205 -20.66 10.86 5.29
C LEU A 205 -22.02 11.16 4.67
N THR A 206 -22.41 10.45 3.63
CA THR A 206 -23.71 10.69 2.95
C THR A 206 -24.92 10.54 3.89
N PRO A 207 -25.04 9.51 4.74
CA PRO A 207 -26.11 9.41 5.72
C PRO A 207 -26.08 10.52 6.75
N LEU A 208 -24.92 10.88 7.29
CA LEU A 208 -24.78 11.96 8.28
C LEU A 208 -25.18 13.31 7.67
N ALA A 209 -24.70 13.64 6.48
CA ALA A 209 -25.02 14.88 5.79
C ALA A 209 -26.52 14.98 5.48
N ARG A 210 -27.17 13.88 5.02
CA ARG A 210 -28.63 13.86 4.79
C ARG A 210 -29.43 14.05 6.05
N ALA A 211 -28.93 13.59 7.18
CA ALA A 211 -29.56 13.77 8.50
C ALA A 211 -29.24 15.14 9.14
N GLY A 212 -28.41 15.97 8.48
CA GLY A 212 -27.90 17.22 9.04
C GLY A 212 -27.11 17.03 10.34
N ARG A 213 -26.46 15.86 10.49
CA ARG A 213 -25.74 15.48 11.71
C ARG A 213 -24.25 15.71 11.55
N ARG A 214 -23.66 16.27 12.60
CA ARG A 214 -22.20 16.34 12.79
C ARG A 214 -21.85 15.54 14.03
N VAL A 215 -20.68 14.93 14.02
CA VAL A 215 -20.20 14.03 15.08
C VAL A 215 -18.82 14.50 15.49
N ARG A 216 -18.73 15.17 16.61
CA ARG A 216 -17.44 15.70 17.08
C ARG A 216 -16.53 14.58 17.59
N LEU A 217 -15.31 14.52 17.05
CA LEU A 217 -14.27 13.64 17.55
C LEU A 217 -13.45 14.27 18.68
N PRO A 218 -12.93 13.49 19.64
CA PRO A 218 -11.96 13.98 20.63
C PRO A 218 -10.76 14.65 19.95
N GLY A 219 -10.21 15.71 20.60
CA GLY A 219 -9.05 16.40 20.05
C GLY A 219 -7.85 15.48 19.82
N GLY A 220 -7.13 15.64 18.70
CA GLY A 220 -6.03 14.77 18.32
C GLY A 220 -6.45 13.46 17.63
N SER A 221 -7.75 13.28 17.34
CA SER A 221 -8.26 12.17 16.54
C SER A 221 -7.84 12.27 15.07
N MET A 222 -7.86 11.14 14.37
CA MET A 222 -7.49 11.02 12.95
C MET A 222 -8.53 10.17 12.20
N VAL A 223 -8.75 10.52 10.94
CA VAL A 223 -9.48 9.67 9.99
C VAL A 223 -8.50 9.16 8.95
N MET A 224 -8.33 7.84 8.87
CA MET A 224 -7.56 7.19 7.83
C MET A 224 -8.49 6.46 6.88
N HIS A 225 -8.34 6.71 5.58
CA HIS A 225 -9.05 5.95 4.57
C HIS A 225 -8.09 5.46 3.50
N PHE A 226 -8.46 4.40 2.83
CA PHE A 226 -7.63 3.77 1.80
C PHE A 226 -8.46 3.05 0.74
N GLY A 227 -7.80 2.72 -0.37
CA GLY A 227 -8.45 2.13 -1.53
C GLY A 227 -9.26 3.15 -2.31
N GLY A 228 -9.31 2.93 -3.62
CA GLY A 228 -10.04 3.80 -4.54
C GLY A 228 -11.55 3.54 -4.55
N TRP A 229 -12.22 4.23 -5.47
CA TRP A 229 -13.66 4.16 -5.70
C TRP A 229 -14.10 2.86 -6.39
N LYS A 230 -13.19 2.04 -6.91
CA LYS A 230 -13.43 0.77 -7.61
C LYS A 230 -14.53 0.91 -8.68
N ARG A 231 -15.60 0.09 -8.60
CA ARG A 231 -16.75 0.17 -9.51
C ARG A 231 -17.55 1.47 -9.42
N LEU A 232 -17.25 2.30 -8.43
CA LEU A 232 -17.94 3.55 -8.15
C LEU A 232 -17.17 4.77 -8.68
N GLU A 233 -16.21 4.61 -9.60
CA GLU A 233 -15.45 5.72 -10.20
C GLU A 233 -16.34 6.84 -10.74
N ARG A 234 -17.50 6.51 -11.32
CA ARG A 234 -18.48 7.51 -11.76
C ARG A 234 -19.12 8.32 -10.61
N ARG A 235 -18.94 7.90 -9.37
CA ARG A 235 -19.39 8.57 -8.15
C ARG A 235 -18.21 9.09 -7.33
N SER A 236 -17.00 9.04 -7.89
CA SER A 236 -15.81 9.53 -7.22
C SER A 236 -15.97 11.02 -6.92
N VAL A 237 -15.58 11.38 -5.72
CA VAL A 237 -15.49 12.77 -5.30
C VAL A 237 -14.01 13.14 -5.31
N ASP A 238 -13.71 14.34 -5.70
CA ASP A 238 -12.37 14.89 -5.60
C ASP A 238 -11.86 14.77 -4.16
N ARG A 239 -10.57 14.45 -3.99
CA ARG A 239 -9.97 14.19 -2.67
C ARG A 239 -10.09 15.40 -1.74
N ALA A 240 -9.80 16.61 -2.24
CA ALA A 240 -9.87 17.80 -1.41
C ALA A 240 -11.31 18.00 -0.91
N LYS A 241 -12.29 17.78 -1.79
CA LYS A 241 -13.70 17.82 -1.43
C LYS A 241 -14.06 16.75 -0.39
N LEU A 242 -13.57 15.52 -0.56
CA LEU A 242 -13.79 14.45 0.42
C LEU A 242 -13.19 14.78 1.78
N ASN A 243 -11.96 15.28 1.81
CA ASN A 243 -11.29 15.67 3.06
C ASN A 243 -12.03 16.82 3.76
N ALA A 244 -12.52 17.81 3.01
CA ALA A 244 -13.34 18.89 3.55
C ALA A 244 -14.67 18.38 4.12
N GLU A 245 -15.36 17.47 3.43
CA GLU A 245 -16.58 16.82 3.91
C GLU A 245 -16.34 16.03 5.22
N VAL A 246 -15.23 15.27 5.28
CA VAL A 246 -14.83 14.52 6.49
C VAL A 246 -14.57 15.49 7.63
N ALA A 247 -13.80 16.55 7.38
CA ALA A 247 -13.44 17.56 8.38
C ALA A 247 -14.69 18.27 8.91
N GLU A 248 -15.63 18.61 8.04
CA GLU A 248 -16.89 19.25 8.43
C GLU A 248 -17.79 18.32 9.25
N VAL A 249 -17.99 17.07 8.79
CA VAL A 249 -18.88 16.10 9.44
C VAL A 249 -18.34 15.69 10.81
N PHE A 250 -17.04 15.53 10.96
CA PHE A 250 -16.40 15.11 12.20
C PHE A 250 -15.84 16.26 13.05
N GLU A 251 -16.11 17.51 12.68
CA GLU A 251 -15.67 18.73 13.36
C GLU A 251 -14.15 18.72 13.68
N MET A 252 -13.33 18.38 12.67
CA MET A 252 -11.89 18.23 12.83
C MET A 252 -11.13 19.03 11.76
N ALA A 253 -9.81 19.19 11.94
CA ALA A 253 -8.97 19.85 10.94
C ALA A 253 -8.69 18.90 9.76
N GLU A 254 -8.75 19.39 8.51
CA GLU A 254 -8.46 18.62 7.30
C GLU A 254 -7.12 17.88 7.33
N PRO A 255 -6.00 18.44 7.85
CA PRO A 255 -4.74 17.70 7.96
C PRO A 255 -4.79 16.44 8.84
N CYS A 256 -5.86 16.23 9.60
CA CYS A 256 -6.09 14.99 10.36
C CYS A 256 -6.81 13.91 9.53
N VAL A 257 -7.22 14.22 8.29
CA VAL A 257 -7.76 13.26 7.34
C VAL A 257 -6.62 12.76 6.46
N ARG A 258 -6.41 11.45 6.38
CA ARG A 258 -5.28 10.83 5.68
C ARG A 258 -5.77 9.81 4.67
N ASP A 259 -5.48 10.05 3.40
CA ASP A 259 -5.59 9.04 2.35
C ASP A 259 -4.31 8.19 2.35
N VAL A 260 -4.47 6.88 2.59
CA VAL A 260 -3.36 5.95 2.69
C VAL A 260 -3.28 5.10 1.42
N TYR A 261 -2.22 5.26 0.66
CA TYR A 261 -1.95 4.44 -0.51
C TYR A 261 -1.14 3.20 -0.14
N GLY A 262 -1.47 2.08 -0.77
CA GLY A 262 -0.77 0.80 -0.63
C GLY A 262 -1.44 -0.29 -1.47
N PHE A 263 -0.73 -1.37 -1.71
CA PHE A 263 -1.22 -2.50 -2.50
C PHE A 263 -0.70 -3.83 -1.95
N THR A 264 -1.37 -4.92 -2.33
CA THR A 264 -1.17 -6.25 -1.74
C THR A 264 0.25 -6.79 -1.90
N GLU A 265 0.88 -6.52 -3.03
CA GLU A 265 2.20 -7.03 -3.38
C GLU A 265 3.34 -6.22 -2.74
N HIS A 266 3.00 -5.17 -1.98
CA HIS A 266 3.94 -4.27 -1.30
C HIS A 266 3.55 -4.05 0.17
N LEU A 267 2.97 -5.05 0.81
CA LEU A 267 2.46 -4.96 2.16
C LEU A 267 3.55 -4.63 3.19
N GLY A 268 3.14 -3.95 4.26
CA GLY A 268 4.02 -3.47 5.33
C GLY A 268 4.48 -2.04 5.11
N ILE A 269 4.49 -1.56 3.86
CA ILE A 269 4.75 -0.16 3.54
C ILE A 269 3.44 0.51 3.17
N ILE A 270 3.17 1.63 3.81
CA ILE A 270 2.02 2.48 3.56
C ILE A 270 2.52 3.88 3.23
N TYR A 271 1.77 4.58 2.40
CA TYR A 271 2.06 5.93 1.96
C TYR A 271 0.88 6.85 2.31
N PRO A 272 0.79 7.30 3.58
CA PRO A 272 -0.21 8.30 3.95
C PRO A 272 0.15 9.62 3.26
N ASP A 273 -0.88 10.34 2.80
CA ASP A 273 -0.68 11.68 2.28
C ASP A 273 -0.50 12.70 3.41
N ASP A 274 -0.13 13.93 3.05
CA ASP A 274 0.00 15.06 3.98
C ASP A 274 -1.34 15.80 4.24
N GLY A 275 -2.46 15.23 3.80
CA GLY A 275 -3.79 15.85 3.79
C GLY A 275 -4.06 16.66 2.50
N GLN A 276 -3.03 16.92 1.69
CA GLN A 276 -3.13 17.60 0.39
C GLN A 276 -2.84 16.66 -0.79
N GLY A 277 -2.50 15.38 -0.50
CA GLY A 277 -2.28 14.33 -1.47
C GLY A 277 -0.86 14.02 -1.81
N VAL A 278 0.08 14.75 -1.28
CA VAL A 278 1.51 14.47 -1.44
C VAL A 278 1.92 13.43 -0.40
N ARG A 279 2.61 12.41 -0.86
CA ARG A 279 3.10 11.29 -0.05
C ARG A 279 4.62 11.33 0.02
N LEU A 280 5.19 10.90 1.14
CA LEU A 280 6.63 10.76 1.32
C LEU A 280 6.99 9.27 1.30
N ALA A 281 7.95 8.90 0.46
CA ALA A 281 8.51 7.55 0.47
C ALA A 281 9.33 7.34 1.76
N PRO A 282 9.08 6.25 2.50
CA PRO A 282 9.87 5.95 3.69
C PRO A 282 11.25 5.39 3.35
N ALA A 283 12.13 5.35 4.34
CA ALA A 283 13.49 4.79 4.24
C ALA A 283 13.54 3.36 3.67
N TYR A 284 12.44 2.62 3.79
CA TYR A 284 12.32 1.21 3.38
C TYR A 284 11.91 1.03 1.91
N ALA A 285 11.69 2.12 1.19
CA ALA A 285 11.23 2.06 -0.20
C ALA A 285 11.72 3.25 -1.03
N GLU A 286 11.81 3.03 -2.33
CA GLU A 286 11.96 4.08 -3.33
C GLU A 286 10.74 4.10 -4.25
N VAL A 287 10.41 5.28 -4.75
CA VAL A 287 9.34 5.49 -5.72
C VAL A 287 9.93 6.13 -6.98
N ILE A 288 9.69 5.49 -8.11
CA ILE A 288 10.14 5.94 -9.42
C ILE A 288 8.91 6.14 -10.30
N VAL A 289 8.91 7.17 -11.11
CA VAL A 289 7.89 7.37 -12.15
C VAL A 289 8.51 7.05 -13.49
N ARG A 290 7.86 6.18 -14.27
CA ARG A 290 8.36 5.74 -15.57
C ARG A 290 7.46 6.21 -16.71
N ASP A 291 8.11 6.55 -17.80
CA ASP A 291 7.42 6.84 -19.06
C ASP A 291 6.61 5.61 -19.51
N PRO A 292 5.31 5.76 -19.83
CA PRO A 292 4.47 4.61 -20.18
C PRO A 292 4.87 3.87 -21.47
N VAL A 293 5.66 4.52 -22.34
CA VAL A 293 6.07 3.96 -23.64
C VAL A 293 7.49 3.40 -23.58
N THR A 294 8.43 4.21 -23.08
CA THR A 294 9.86 3.85 -23.06
C THR A 294 10.28 3.13 -21.79
N LEU A 295 9.47 3.19 -20.73
CA LEU A 295 9.72 2.70 -19.37
C LEU A 295 10.96 3.28 -18.69
N LYS A 296 11.52 4.35 -19.25
CA LYS A 296 12.64 5.08 -18.64
C LYS A 296 12.14 5.92 -17.46
N PRO A 297 12.97 6.12 -16.43
CA PRO A 297 12.63 7.03 -15.34
C PRO A 297 12.36 8.45 -15.87
N LEU A 298 11.33 9.09 -15.31
CA LEU A 298 10.94 10.45 -15.61
C LEU A 298 11.43 11.41 -14.52
N PRO A 299 11.73 12.67 -14.89
CA PRO A 299 12.09 13.70 -13.93
C PRO A 299 10.88 14.14 -13.08
N PRO A 300 11.10 14.80 -11.93
CA PRO A 300 10.03 15.40 -11.14
C PRO A 300 9.11 16.30 -11.96
N GLY A 301 7.82 16.32 -11.63
CA GLY A 301 6.77 17.10 -12.30
C GLY A 301 6.19 16.44 -13.56
N VAL A 302 6.74 15.34 -14.05
CA VAL A 302 6.23 14.64 -15.23
C VAL A 302 5.44 13.41 -14.82
N PRO A 303 4.14 13.30 -15.17
CA PRO A 303 3.31 12.14 -14.88
C PRO A 303 3.74 10.90 -15.66
N GLY A 304 3.68 9.74 -15.01
CA GLY A 304 3.97 8.43 -15.62
C GLY A 304 3.50 7.29 -14.74
N LEU A 305 3.89 6.05 -15.07
CA LEU A 305 3.58 4.86 -14.30
C LEU A 305 4.40 4.82 -13.01
N LEU A 306 3.75 4.45 -11.91
CA LEU A 306 4.41 4.31 -10.62
C LEU A 306 5.12 2.97 -10.51
N GLU A 307 6.38 3.02 -10.14
CA GLU A 307 7.17 1.88 -9.72
C GLU A 307 7.55 2.04 -8.25
N PHE A 308 7.46 0.93 -7.50
CA PHE A 308 7.84 0.86 -6.10
C PHE A 308 8.93 -0.19 -5.89
N ILE A 309 9.98 0.20 -5.16
CA ILE A 309 11.11 -0.67 -4.85
C ILE A 309 11.20 -0.84 -3.34
N THR A 310 11.31 -2.09 -2.87
CA THR A 310 11.52 -2.43 -1.46
C THR A 310 12.26 -3.76 -1.31
N PRO A 311 13.16 -3.91 -0.36
CA PRO A 311 13.84 -5.19 -0.09
C PRO A 311 13.10 -6.09 0.89
N LEU A 312 11.87 -5.74 1.31
CA LEU A 312 11.17 -6.39 2.43
C LEU A 312 10.81 -7.86 2.22
N PRO A 313 10.21 -8.28 1.07
CA PRO A 313 9.80 -9.65 0.88
C PRO A 313 10.98 -10.61 0.82
N THR A 314 10.85 -11.77 1.49
CA THR A 314 11.70 -12.95 1.29
C THR A 314 10.94 -14.06 0.59
N SER A 315 9.64 -14.11 0.75
CA SER A 315 8.81 -15.21 0.24
C SER A 315 8.46 -15.12 -1.23
N TYR A 316 8.59 -13.95 -1.85
CA TYR A 316 8.34 -13.72 -3.29
C TYR A 316 9.19 -12.57 -3.82
N PRO A 317 9.60 -12.58 -5.11
CA PRO A 317 10.49 -11.57 -5.69
C PRO A 317 9.75 -10.26 -6.02
N GLY A 318 9.18 -9.63 -4.99
CA GLY A 318 8.45 -8.36 -5.07
C GLY A 318 9.31 -7.13 -4.83
N ILE A 319 10.58 -7.15 -5.29
CA ILE A 319 11.56 -6.10 -4.98
C ILE A 319 11.26 -4.80 -5.70
N ALA A 320 11.05 -4.84 -7.00
CA ALA A 320 10.74 -3.70 -7.85
C ALA A 320 9.50 -4.01 -8.68
N LEU A 321 8.42 -3.25 -8.46
CA LEU A 321 7.11 -3.51 -9.04
C LEU A 321 6.59 -2.28 -9.78
N LEU A 322 6.35 -2.44 -11.09
CA LEU A 322 5.67 -1.46 -11.91
C LEU A 322 4.16 -1.68 -11.86
N LEU A 323 3.42 -0.63 -11.54
CA LEU A 323 1.97 -0.65 -11.42
C LEU A 323 1.28 -0.05 -12.65
N ASP A 324 -0.02 -0.32 -12.77
CA ASP A 324 -0.91 0.37 -13.72
C ASP A 324 -1.39 1.73 -13.18
N ASP A 325 -0.92 2.14 -12.01
CA ASP A 325 -1.26 3.43 -11.40
C ASP A 325 -0.32 4.53 -11.92
N MET A 326 -0.92 5.67 -12.26
CA MET A 326 -0.23 6.88 -12.68
C MET A 326 0.10 7.76 -11.48
N GLY A 327 1.24 8.40 -11.54
CA GLY A 327 1.64 9.38 -10.53
C GLY A 327 2.73 10.31 -11.04
N GLN A 328 3.21 11.18 -10.17
CA GLN A 328 4.35 12.05 -10.45
C GLN A 328 5.20 12.24 -9.20
N ILE A 329 6.51 12.37 -9.38
CA ILE A 329 7.39 12.85 -8.31
C ILE A 329 7.21 14.36 -8.24
N ILE A 330 6.92 14.87 -7.06
CA ILE A 330 6.83 16.32 -6.79
C ILE A 330 8.21 16.88 -6.52
N SER A 331 8.95 16.22 -5.63
CA SER A 331 10.32 16.63 -5.29
C SER A 331 11.12 15.44 -4.73
N ARG A 332 12.43 15.60 -4.67
CA ARG A 332 13.35 14.65 -4.00
C ARG A 332 14.24 15.41 -3.06
N ASP A 333 14.37 14.93 -1.84
CA ASP A 333 15.30 15.42 -0.80
C ASP A 333 15.24 16.95 -0.55
N GLU A 334 14.08 17.58 -0.71
CA GLU A 334 13.90 19.02 -0.47
C GLU A 334 13.70 19.40 1.01
N GLY A 335 13.58 18.43 1.89
CA GLY A 335 13.52 18.67 3.35
C GLY A 335 12.29 19.43 3.84
N LYS A 336 11.16 19.30 3.17
CA LYS A 336 9.90 19.86 3.66
C LYS A 336 9.57 19.22 5.01
N ASP A 337 9.21 20.04 6.00
CA ASP A 337 8.87 19.61 7.35
C ASP A 337 10.02 18.86 8.08
N GLY A 338 11.29 19.09 7.67
CA GLY A 338 12.45 18.41 8.22
C GLY A 338 12.61 16.95 7.81
N LEU A 339 11.81 16.47 6.86
CA LEU A 339 11.84 15.09 6.35
C LEU A 339 12.26 15.07 4.88
N TYR A 340 13.10 14.09 4.54
CA TYR A 340 13.72 13.92 3.23
C TYR A 340 13.30 12.60 2.58
N GLY A 341 13.35 12.56 1.26
CA GLY A 341 12.96 11.41 0.43
C GLY A 341 12.13 11.83 -0.78
N ALA A 342 11.71 10.86 -1.58
CA ALA A 342 10.84 11.11 -2.72
C ALA A 342 9.43 11.51 -2.25
N ARG A 343 9.00 12.70 -2.67
CA ARG A 343 7.60 13.16 -2.51
C ARG A 343 6.86 12.94 -3.81
N PHE A 344 5.72 12.29 -3.75
CA PHE A 344 4.97 11.90 -4.92
C PHE A 344 3.46 12.01 -4.73
N GLU A 345 2.75 12.08 -5.84
CA GLU A 345 1.29 12.01 -5.92
C GLU A 345 0.85 10.78 -6.72
N VAL A 346 -0.29 10.23 -6.34
CA VAL A 346 -1.01 9.20 -7.09
C VAL A 346 -2.15 9.89 -7.82
N LEU A 347 -2.15 9.80 -9.15
CA LEU A 347 -3.11 10.47 -10.02
C LEU A 347 -4.29 9.56 -10.44
N GLY A 348 -4.22 8.26 -10.11
CA GLY A 348 -5.22 7.27 -10.45
C GLY A 348 -4.69 6.21 -11.41
N ARG A 349 -5.58 5.40 -11.96
CA ARG A 349 -5.18 4.37 -12.93
C ARG A 349 -5.02 4.93 -14.32
N ALA A 350 -4.07 4.37 -15.07
CA ALA A 350 -3.95 4.62 -16.49
C ALA A 350 -5.25 4.21 -17.20
N LEU A 351 -5.87 5.17 -17.89
CA LEU A 351 -7.09 4.90 -18.65
C LEU A 351 -6.77 3.96 -19.81
N GLY A 352 -7.37 2.77 -19.82
CA GLY A 352 -7.76 1.90 -20.94
C GLY A 352 -7.02 1.91 -22.28
N THR A 353 -5.88 2.52 -22.40
CA THR A 353 -4.96 2.21 -23.46
C THR A 353 -4.29 0.90 -23.08
N ASP A 354 -4.62 -0.16 -23.84
CA ASP A 354 -3.74 -1.29 -23.96
C ASP A 354 -2.29 -0.78 -23.84
N ILE A 355 -1.66 -0.95 -22.68
CA ILE A 355 -0.21 -0.83 -22.54
C ILE A 355 0.33 -2.03 -23.31
N ARG A 356 0.14 -1.97 -24.65
CA ARG A 356 0.61 -2.95 -25.64
C ARG A 356 2.07 -2.68 -25.91
N GLY A 357 2.89 -2.83 -24.94
CA GLY A 357 4.29 -2.63 -25.25
C GLY A 357 5.22 -3.42 -24.37
N CYS A 358 4.98 -3.44 -23.07
CA CYS A 358 5.92 -4.07 -22.15
C CYS A 358 5.25 -4.91 -21.07
N GLY A 359 4.01 -4.59 -20.64
CA GLY A 359 3.27 -5.42 -19.68
C GLY A 359 2.88 -6.79 -20.23
N ASP A 360 2.72 -6.93 -21.55
CA ASP A 360 2.39 -8.20 -22.20
C ASP A 360 3.64 -8.98 -22.68
N THR A 361 4.72 -8.30 -23.04
CA THR A 361 5.96 -8.97 -23.48
C THR A 361 6.84 -9.43 -22.31
N LEU A 362 6.84 -8.75 -21.18
CA LEU A 362 7.57 -9.20 -19.98
C LEU A 362 7.04 -10.52 -19.41
N PRO A 363 5.72 -10.73 -19.25
CA PRO A 363 5.18 -12.05 -18.91
C PRO A 363 5.55 -13.12 -19.94
N GLU A 364 5.51 -12.82 -21.25
CA GLU A 364 5.90 -13.76 -22.30
C GLU A 364 7.37 -14.18 -22.19
N GLN A 365 8.27 -13.26 -21.89
CA GLN A 365 9.68 -13.60 -21.69
C GLN A 365 9.88 -14.52 -20.49
N ILE A 366 9.11 -14.35 -19.42
CA ILE A 366 9.14 -15.21 -18.23
C ILE A 366 8.48 -16.57 -18.54
N TYR A 367 7.36 -16.59 -19.29
CA TYR A 367 6.69 -17.83 -19.72
C TYR A 367 7.58 -18.71 -20.61
N HIS A 368 8.33 -18.14 -21.56
CA HIS A 368 9.28 -18.89 -22.37
C HIS A 368 10.38 -19.55 -21.54
N VAL A 369 10.73 -18.96 -20.40
CA VAL A 369 11.67 -19.55 -19.45
C VAL A 369 11.07 -20.78 -18.74
N GLN A 370 9.77 -20.78 -18.44
CA GLN A 370 9.09 -21.95 -17.85
C GLN A 370 8.85 -23.08 -18.86
N ALA A 371 8.42 -22.75 -20.08
CA ALA A 371 8.16 -23.76 -21.14
C ALA A 371 9.40 -24.56 -21.52
N SER A 372 10.58 -23.95 -21.47
CA SER A 372 11.85 -24.66 -21.72
C SER A 372 12.25 -25.68 -20.63
N GLN A 373 11.56 -25.71 -19.47
CA GLN A 373 11.79 -26.73 -18.43
C GLN A 373 10.85 -27.93 -18.52
N THR A 374 9.68 -27.79 -19.12
CA THR A 374 8.69 -28.86 -19.20
C THR A 374 8.86 -29.75 -20.42
N GLY A 375 9.83 -29.48 -21.31
CA GLY A 375 10.19 -30.37 -22.42
C GLY A 375 9.03 -30.60 -23.40
N LEU A 376 8.14 -29.62 -23.60
CA LEU A 376 7.11 -29.65 -24.64
C LEU A 376 7.49 -28.76 -25.80
#